data_e29bc28851d4617f123c5749aa79d1f9
#
_entry.id   e29bc28851d4617f123c5749aa79d1f9
#
_cell.length_a   1.000
_cell.length_b   1.000
_cell.length_c   1.000
_cell.angle_alpha   90.00
_cell.angle_beta   90.00
_cell.angle_gamma   90.00
#
_symmetry.space_group_name_H-M   'P 1'
#
loop_
_entity.id
_entity.type
_entity.pdbx_description
1 polymer ?
#
loop_
_entity_poly.entity_id
_entity_poly.type
_entity_poly.pdbx_seq_one_letter_code
_entity_poly.pdbx_strand_id
1 'polypeptide(L)'
;MTKAFRIRAVRVHTLNPAARAGTYFMPGAAEHWLVDSLIANPMSGYARYRERRSSWGIGVLGSLVVEIETEDGTVGVATGSGGMPAAWIVRHHFARFLIGQDARNINLIWDQMYRASLPYGRKGVTIMAISAVDLALWDLVGKVRGEPVYNLIGGRSRDEITFYCTTPEPAAIKALGFWGAKVPLPHGPFDGEAGLRANLDFLAAHRAAVGPDFPLMVDCYMSLTVSYAIRLAEAARPLNIHWWEEVLSPEDDDGYRAIKAAHPTLTWTTAEHEYTRYGFRQLIADRLIDILQPDVMWVGGLTETLRIAAHAAAYDTPVVPHGSGPYSYHFIASQTGPAFCEYVAASADGKTIQPVFGDLFVGEPMPVNGRMTLPATPGFGMELRDRAMLVEVA
;
A
#
# COMPACT_ATOMS: atom_id res chain seq x y z
N MET A 1 -17.10 -24.82 18.64
CA MET A 1 -16.37 -23.56 18.54
C MET A 1 -15.98 -23.12 19.95
N THR A 2 -14.69 -22.86 20.19
CA THR A 2 -14.23 -22.36 21.48
C THR A 2 -14.54 -20.87 21.60
N LYS A 3 -14.74 -20.36 22.84
CA LYS A 3 -14.99 -18.93 23.09
C LYS A 3 -13.89 -18.02 22.54
N ALA A 4 -12.66 -18.52 22.52
CA ALA A 4 -11.47 -17.81 22.04
C ALA A 4 -11.53 -17.43 20.55
N PHE A 5 -12.33 -18.11 19.73
CA PHE A 5 -12.46 -17.79 18.30
C PHE A 5 -13.84 -17.31 17.91
N ARG A 6 -14.84 -17.33 18.82
CA ARG A 6 -16.18 -16.88 18.48
C ARG A 6 -16.28 -15.37 18.57
N ILE A 7 -16.57 -14.73 17.44
CA ILE A 7 -16.68 -13.27 17.35
C ILE A 7 -17.93 -12.80 18.09
N ARG A 8 -17.73 -11.92 19.08
CA ARG A 8 -18.76 -11.30 19.90
C ARG A 8 -19.17 -9.93 19.39
N ALA A 9 -18.18 -9.13 18.97
CA ALA A 9 -18.42 -7.75 18.57
C ALA A 9 -17.49 -7.31 17.45
N VAL A 10 -17.97 -6.38 16.64
CA VAL A 10 -17.22 -5.63 15.64
C VAL A 10 -17.45 -4.15 15.92
N ARG A 11 -16.38 -3.44 16.23
CA ARG A 11 -16.39 -1.98 16.40
C ARG A 11 -15.61 -1.34 15.27
N VAL A 12 -16.11 -0.24 14.78
CA VAL A 12 -15.50 0.50 13.68
C VAL A 12 -15.36 1.95 14.07
N HIS A 13 -14.19 2.50 13.81
CA HIS A 13 -13.85 3.86 14.19
C HIS A 13 -13.29 4.62 13.01
N THR A 14 -13.44 5.94 13.05
CA THR A 14 -12.60 6.88 12.29
C THR A 14 -11.63 7.56 13.22
N LEU A 15 -10.58 8.18 12.68
CA LEU A 15 -9.65 8.95 13.49
C LEU A 15 -10.31 10.24 13.99
N ASN A 16 -10.07 10.58 15.25
CA ASN A 16 -10.52 11.84 15.83
C ASN A 16 -9.71 13.01 15.22
N PRO A 17 -10.36 13.98 14.55
CA PRO A 17 -9.65 15.10 13.94
C PRO A 17 -8.87 15.97 14.93
N ALA A 18 -9.24 15.96 16.21
CA ALA A 18 -8.54 16.68 17.27
C ALA A 18 -7.33 15.90 17.82
N ALA A 19 -7.22 14.59 17.54
CA ALA A 19 -6.07 13.80 17.92
C ALA A 19 -4.96 14.01 16.89
N ARG A 20 -3.77 14.41 17.34
CA ARG A 20 -2.57 14.50 16.51
C ARG A 20 -2.01 13.10 16.23
N ALA A 21 -2.70 12.31 15.45
CA ALA A 21 -2.09 11.14 14.84
C ALA A 21 -1.23 11.64 13.67
N GLY A 22 0.07 11.50 13.76
CA GLY A 22 1.04 12.09 12.84
C GLY A 22 1.12 11.41 11.47
N THR A 23 -0.02 11.03 10.87
CA THR A 23 -0.06 10.39 9.57
C THR A 23 -0.53 11.37 8.50
N TYR A 24 0.08 11.33 7.33
CA TYR A 24 -0.34 12.08 6.14
C TYR A 24 -1.76 11.71 5.66
N PHE A 25 -2.36 10.64 6.17
CA PHE A 25 -3.74 10.22 5.92
C PHE A 25 -4.79 11.03 6.70
N MET A 26 -4.38 11.95 7.56
CA MET A 26 -5.32 12.79 8.31
C MET A 26 -5.76 14.00 7.48
N PRO A 27 -7.06 14.27 7.32
CA PRO A 27 -7.53 15.54 6.76
C PRO A 27 -6.95 16.69 7.58
N GLY A 28 -6.18 17.58 6.94
CA GLY A 28 -5.55 18.73 7.60
C GLY A 28 -4.17 18.45 8.24
N ALA A 29 -3.52 17.32 7.92
CA ALA A 29 -2.10 17.17 8.20
C ALA A 29 -1.32 18.34 7.57
N ALA A 30 -0.55 19.07 8.40
CA ALA A 30 0.27 20.18 7.94
C ALA A 30 1.34 19.69 6.97
N GLU A 31 1.70 20.54 6.04
CA GLU A 31 2.79 20.44 5.05
C GLU A 31 3.54 19.11 5.04
N HIS A 32 3.16 18.23 4.12
CA HIS A 32 3.81 16.94 3.94
C HIS A 32 4.11 16.73 2.46
N TRP A 33 5.31 16.32 2.11
CA TRP A 33 5.76 16.20 0.73
C TRP A 33 4.81 15.35 -0.16
N LEU A 34 4.19 14.29 0.39
CA LEU A 34 3.24 13.45 -0.35
C LEU A 34 1.97 14.18 -0.78
N VAL A 35 1.55 15.21 -0.08
CA VAL A 35 0.25 15.86 -0.29
C VAL A 35 0.34 17.29 -0.78
N ASP A 36 1.45 17.97 -0.49
CA ASP A 36 1.60 19.40 -0.77
C ASP A 36 2.72 19.73 -1.78
N SER A 37 3.43 18.73 -2.32
CA SER A 37 4.46 18.94 -3.36
C SER A 37 3.90 18.73 -4.77
N LEU A 38 4.65 19.22 -5.76
CA LEU A 38 4.37 18.98 -7.16
C LEU A 38 4.68 17.52 -7.52
N ILE A 39 3.63 16.74 -7.72
CA ILE A 39 3.69 15.35 -8.16
C ILE A 39 2.72 15.18 -9.31
N ALA A 40 3.20 14.66 -10.45
CA ALA A 40 2.36 14.33 -11.59
C ALA A 40 1.26 13.34 -11.15
N ASN A 41 0.03 13.62 -11.55
CA ASN A 41 -1.14 12.86 -11.11
C ASN A 41 -2.31 13.07 -12.09
N PRO A 42 -3.39 12.29 -12.03
CA PRO A 42 -4.54 12.45 -12.94
C PRO A 42 -5.20 13.84 -12.91
N MET A 43 -5.04 14.60 -11.82
CA MET A 43 -5.58 15.96 -11.67
C MET A 43 -4.64 17.05 -12.19
N SER A 44 -3.43 16.71 -12.68
CA SER A 44 -2.41 17.68 -13.13
C SER A 44 -2.85 18.58 -14.29
N GLY A 45 -3.87 18.17 -15.06
CA GLY A 45 -4.49 19.01 -16.10
C GLY A 45 -5.26 20.22 -15.56
N TYR A 46 -5.54 20.24 -14.26
CA TYR A 46 -6.30 21.31 -13.61
C TYR A 46 -5.37 22.11 -12.70
N ALA A 47 -4.96 23.31 -13.12
CA ALA A 47 -3.97 24.14 -12.42
C ALA A 47 -4.23 24.30 -10.91
N ARG A 48 -5.52 24.41 -10.52
CA ARG A 48 -5.93 24.52 -9.11
C ARG A 48 -5.56 23.31 -8.26
N TYR A 49 -5.44 22.10 -8.85
CA TYR A 49 -5.29 20.81 -8.16
C TYR A 49 -3.96 20.12 -8.46
N ARG A 50 -3.02 20.79 -9.11
CA ARG A 50 -1.69 20.24 -9.42
C ARG A 50 -0.87 19.96 -8.18
N GLU A 51 -1.02 20.80 -7.19
CA GLU A 51 -0.45 20.68 -5.86
C GLU A 51 -1.57 20.42 -4.85
N ARG A 52 -1.25 20.17 -3.60
CA ARG A 52 -2.23 20.02 -2.51
C ARG A 52 -3.20 18.85 -2.70
N ARG A 53 -2.64 17.66 -2.88
CA ARG A 53 -3.43 16.40 -2.94
C ARG A 53 -4.28 16.17 -1.68
N SER A 54 -3.95 16.82 -0.56
CA SER A 54 -4.78 16.85 0.64
C SER A 54 -6.21 17.33 0.41
N SER A 55 -6.46 18.10 -0.66
CA SER A 55 -7.79 18.65 -0.97
C SER A 55 -8.65 17.77 -1.87
N TRP A 56 -8.09 16.74 -2.52
CA TRP A 56 -8.82 15.89 -3.47
C TRP A 56 -8.35 14.44 -3.53
N GLY A 57 -7.17 14.11 -3.04
CA GLY A 57 -6.60 12.75 -3.08
C GLY A 57 -7.30 11.78 -2.13
N ILE A 58 -6.86 10.53 -2.12
CA ILE A 58 -7.43 9.47 -1.28
C ILE A 58 -7.42 9.82 0.22
N GLY A 59 -6.46 10.62 0.65
CA GLY A 59 -6.37 11.14 2.03
C GLY A 59 -7.60 11.91 2.49
N VAL A 60 -8.39 12.49 1.56
CA VAL A 60 -9.66 13.19 1.88
C VAL A 60 -10.69 12.25 2.52
N LEU A 61 -10.65 10.98 2.18
CA LEU A 61 -11.55 9.98 2.78
C LEU A 61 -11.15 9.68 4.23
N GLY A 62 -9.87 9.82 4.56
CA GLY A 62 -9.32 9.48 5.86
C GLY A 62 -9.13 7.98 6.06
N SER A 63 -8.78 7.62 7.29
CA SER A 63 -8.56 6.23 7.71
C SER A 63 -9.72 5.73 8.55
N LEU A 64 -9.85 4.39 8.62
CA LEU A 64 -10.71 3.71 9.58
C LEU A 64 -9.88 2.75 10.43
N VAL A 65 -10.43 2.38 11.58
CA VAL A 65 -9.91 1.32 12.44
C VAL A 65 -11.03 0.31 12.70
N VAL A 66 -10.74 -0.96 12.52
CA VAL A 66 -11.65 -2.07 12.79
C VAL A 66 -11.11 -2.86 13.98
N GLU A 67 -11.94 -3.06 14.99
CA GLU A 67 -11.70 -3.96 16.11
C GLU A 67 -12.69 -5.13 16.04
N ILE A 68 -12.18 -6.36 16.11
CA ILE A 68 -12.97 -7.58 16.16
C ILE A 68 -12.68 -8.27 17.49
N GLU A 69 -13.70 -8.46 18.31
CA GLU A 69 -13.58 -9.01 19.66
C GLU A 69 -14.24 -10.37 19.76
N THR A 70 -13.56 -11.32 20.38
CA THR A 70 -14.08 -12.67 20.69
C THR A 70 -14.79 -12.75 22.03
N GLU A 71 -15.50 -13.86 22.29
CA GLU A 71 -16.22 -14.08 23.55
C GLU A 71 -15.31 -14.16 24.79
N ASP A 72 -14.02 -14.45 24.63
CA ASP A 72 -13.04 -14.45 25.72
C ASP A 72 -12.39 -13.08 25.94
N GLY A 73 -12.72 -12.08 25.10
CA GLY A 73 -12.24 -10.70 25.21
C GLY A 73 -10.98 -10.39 24.41
N THR A 74 -10.41 -11.34 23.64
CA THR A 74 -9.29 -11.06 22.75
C THR A 74 -9.75 -10.15 21.61
N VAL A 75 -8.94 -9.12 21.28
CA VAL A 75 -9.26 -8.12 20.25
C VAL A 75 -8.20 -8.13 19.16
N GLY A 76 -8.63 -8.38 17.94
CA GLY A 76 -7.84 -8.11 16.73
C GLY A 76 -8.13 -6.71 16.23
N VAL A 77 -7.10 -6.00 15.78
CA VAL A 77 -7.20 -4.62 15.33
C VAL A 77 -6.47 -4.41 14.01
N ALA A 78 -7.07 -3.61 13.14
CA ALA A 78 -6.39 -3.13 11.94
C ALA A 78 -6.83 -1.71 11.59
N THR A 79 -5.94 -0.96 10.97
CA THR A 79 -6.27 0.28 10.28
C THR A 79 -6.37 0.05 8.77
N GLY A 80 -7.11 0.90 8.08
CA GLY A 80 -7.29 0.86 6.64
C GLY A 80 -7.67 2.21 6.07
N SER A 81 -7.74 2.29 4.75
CA SER A 81 -8.13 3.48 3.99
C SER A 81 -9.62 3.50 3.69
N GLY A 82 -10.13 4.63 3.21
CA GLY A 82 -11.53 4.81 2.83
C GLY A 82 -12.42 5.44 3.89
N GLY A 83 -11.85 5.75 5.08
CA GLY A 83 -12.45 6.56 6.14
C GLY A 83 -13.92 6.26 6.45
N MET A 84 -14.72 7.30 6.64
CA MET A 84 -16.14 7.17 6.98
C MET A 84 -16.95 6.31 5.99
N PRO A 85 -16.80 6.43 4.65
CA PRO A 85 -17.52 5.56 3.73
C PRO A 85 -17.21 4.06 3.93
N ALA A 86 -15.95 3.69 4.09
CA ALA A 86 -15.56 2.31 4.36
C ALA A 86 -16.04 1.86 5.76
N ALA A 87 -15.90 2.71 6.76
CA ALA A 87 -16.36 2.44 8.12
C ALA A 87 -17.88 2.19 8.16
N TRP A 88 -18.66 2.98 7.43
CA TRP A 88 -20.11 2.78 7.30
C TRP A 88 -20.45 1.41 6.70
N ILE A 89 -19.73 1.01 5.63
CA ILE A 89 -19.93 -0.30 4.97
C ILE A 89 -19.62 -1.43 5.95
N VAL A 90 -18.51 -1.35 6.69
CA VAL A 90 -18.18 -2.39 7.69
C VAL A 90 -19.26 -2.45 8.76
N ARG A 91 -19.65 -1.32 9.33
CA ARG A 91 -20.59 -1.24 10.46
C ARG A 91 -21.99 -1.70 10.10
N HIS A 92 -22.54 -1.23 8.98
CA HIS A 92 -23.94 -1.43 8.63
C HIS A 92 -24.18 -2.58 7.65
N HIS A 93 -23.14 -3.03 6.93
CA HIS A 93 -23.30 -4.13 5.99
C HIS A 93 -22.50 -5.37 6.37
N PHE A 94 -21.20 -5.25 6.65
CA PHE A 94 -20.32 -6.42 6.81
C PHE A 94 -20.36 -7.05 8.21
N ALA A 95 -20.59 -6.30 9.28
CA ALA A 95 -20.58 -6.80 10.65
C ALA A 95 -21.50 -8.02 10.86
N ARG A 96 -22.59 -8.11 10.10
CA ARG A 96 -23.54 -9.25 10.16
C ARG A 96 -22.94 -10.59 9.71
N PHE A 97 -21.87 -10.56 8.89
CA PHE A 97 -21.18 -11.75 8.44
C PHE A 97 -20.10 -12.22 9.40
N LEU A 98 -19.79 -11.41 10.42
CA LEU A 98 -18.76 -11.69 11.42
C LEU A 98 -19.34 -12.16 12.74
N ILE A 99 -20.35 -11.44 13.27
CA ILE A 99 -20.90 -11.71 14.60
C ILE A 99 -21.43 -13.15 14.70
N GLY A 100 -20.95 -13.87 15.72
CA GLY A 100 -21.27 -15.29 15.96
C GLY A 100 -20.45 -16.27 15.14
N GLN A 101 -19.65 -15.83 14.17
CA GLN A 101 -18.77 -16.68 13.36
C GLN A 101 -17.49 -17.07 14.11
N ASP A 102 -16.85 -18.10 13.61
CA ASP A 102 -15.49 -18.47 14.00
C ASP A 102 -14.49 -17.58 13.24
N ALA A 103 -13.67 -16.84 13.97
CA ALA A 103 -12.69 -15.92 13.40
C ALA A 103 -11.67 -16.61 12.46
N ARG A 104 -11.50 -17.93 12.58
CA ARG A 104 -10.63 -18.73 11.68
C ARG A 104 -11.21 -18.94 10.29
N ASN A 105 -12.51 -18.69 10.10
CA ASN A 105 -13.21 -18.84 8.82
C ASN A 105 -12.99 -17.61 7.93
N ILE A 106 -11.75 -17.07 7.88
CA ILE A 106 -11.40 -15.84 7.18
C ILE A 106 -11.85 -15.90 5.72
N ASN A 107 -11.56 -16.99 5.01
CA ASN A 107 -11.96 -17.16 3.60
C ASN A 107 -13.47 -17.11 3.40
N LEU A 108 -14.26 -17.70 4.30
CA LEU A 108 -15.73 -17.68 4.25
C LEU A 108 -16.26 -16.26 4.46
N ILE A 109 -15.78 -15.58 5.49
CA ILE A 109 -16.20 -14.21 5.83
C ILE A 109 -15.84 -13.27 4.68
N TRP A 110 -14.62 -13.39 4.14
CA TRP A 110 -14.17 -12.63 2.98
C TRP A 110 -15.10 -12.83 1.77
N ASP A 111 -15.41 -14.07 1.43
CA ASP A 111 -16.28 -14.39 0.27
C ASP A 111 -17.71 -13.88 0.46
N GLN A 112 -18.25 -13.95 1.69
CA GLN A 112 -19.57 -13.41 2.01
C GLN A 112 -19.60 -11.89 1.84
N MET A 113 -18.62 -11.15 2.38
CA MET A 113 -18.53 -9.70 2.20
C MET A 113 -18.40 -9.32 0.72
N TYR A 114 -17.54 -10.01 -0.02
CA TYR A 114 -17.33 -9.75 -1.44
C TYR A 114 -18.57 -10.00 -2.26
N ARG A 115 -19.24 -11.18 -2.10
CA ARG A 115 -20.47 -11.52 -2.85
C ARG A 115 -21.62 -10.60 -2.50
N ALA A 116 -21.76 -10.23 -1.25
CA ALA A 116 -22.81 -9.30 -0.82
C ALA A 116 -22.60 -7.89 -1.39
N SER A 117 -21.37 -7.50 -1.69
CA SER A 117 -21.04 -6.19 -2.25
C SER A 117 -20.96 -6.17 -3.79
N LEU A 118 -20.99 -7.30 -4.48
CA LEU A 118 -20.90 -7.38 -5.95
C LEU A 118 -21.80 -6.38 -6.70
N PRO A 119 -23.06 -6.14 -6.27
CA PRO A 119 -23.95 -5.22 -6.97
C PRO A 119 -23.48 -3.77 -6.98
N TYR A 120 -22.67 -3.34 -5.98
CA TYR A 120 -22.31 -1.93 -5.80
C TYR A 120 -20.80 -1.66 -5.65
N GLY A 121 -19.96 -2.68 -5.37
CA GLY A 121 -18.55 -2.45 -5.10
C GLY A 121 -17.65 -3.63 -5.43
N ARG A 122 -16.92 -3.51 -6.54
CA ARG A 122 -15.92 -4.50 -6.99
C ARG A 122 -14.50 -3.96 -6.92
N LYS A 123 -14.34 -2.63 -6.80
CA LYS A 123 -13.08 -1.88 -6.66
C LYS A 123 -13.28 -0.73 -5.66
N GLY A 124 -12.20 -0.10 -5.25
CA GLY A 124 -12.22 1.11 -4.42
C GLY A 124 -12.69 0.86 -2.99
N VAL A 125 -13.41 1.83 -2.45
CA VAL A 125 -13.76 1.92 -1.01
C VAL A 125 -14.38 0.65 -0.43
N THR A 126 -15.19 -0.05 -1.20
CA THR A 126 -15.82 -1.30 -0.74
C THR A 126 -14.77 -2.39 -0.48
N ILE A 127 -13.80 -2.52 -1.36
CA ILE A 127 -12.72 -3.51 -1.20
C ILE A 127 -11.74 -3.07 -0.10
N MET A 128 -11.50 -1.77 0.07
CA MET A 128 -10.76 -1.24 1.23
C MET A 128 -11.45 -1.60 2.55
N ALA A 129 -12.78 -1.54 2.60
CA ALA A 129 -13.56 -1.98 3.77
C ALA A 129 -13.38 -3.49 4.06
N ILE A 130 -13.36 -4.34 3.01
CA ILE A 130 -13.04 -5.77 3.15
C ILE A 130 -11.62 -5.96 3.66
N SER A 131 -10.65 -5.19 3.12
CA SER A 131 -9.24 -5.26 3.55
C SER A 131 -9.08 -5.02 5.05
N ALA A 132 -9.72 -3.97 5.57
CA ALA A 132 -9.62 -3.64 7.00
C ALA A 132 -10.19 -4.74 7.90
N VAL A 133 -11.31 -5.36 7.51
CA VAL A 133 -11.88 -6.50 8.22
C VAL A 133 -10.98 -7.73 8.15
N ASP A 134 -10.45 -8.05 6.98
CA ASP A 134 -9.56 -9.18 6.74
C ASP A 134 -8.29 -9.06 7.60
N LEU A 135 -7.67 -7.90 7.62
CA LEU A 135 -6.47 -7.63 8.42
C LEU A 135 -6.75 -7.74 9.93
N ALA A 136 -7.88 -7.22 10.40
CA ALA A 136 -8.29 -7.37 11.81
C ALA A 136 -8.55 -8.84 12.19
N LEU A 137 -9.06 -9.66 11.27
CA LEU A 137 -9.23 -11.11 11.48
C LEU A 137 -7.89 -11.83 11.58
N TRP A 138 -6.94 -11.53 10.70
CA TRP A 138 -5.60 -12.11 10.77
C TRP A 138 -4.87 -11.73 12.06
N ASP A 139 -4.97 -10.46 12.48
CA ASP A 139 -4.42 -10.00 13.75
C ASP A 139 -5.03 -10.76 14.93
N LEU A 140 -6.37 -10.87 14.95
CA LEU A 140 -7.10 -11.60 15.98
C LEU A 140 -6.66 -13.07 16.09
N VAL A 141 -6.61 -13.78 14.96
CA VAL A 141 -6.21 -15.20 14.94
C VAL A 141 -4.78 -15.37 15.41
N GLY A 142 -3.88 -14.46 15.01
CA GLY A 142 -2.50 -14.44 15.49
C GLY A 142 -2.41 -14.25 17.01
N LYS A 143 -3.14 -13.29 17.55
CA LYS A 143 -3.21 -13.02 19.00
C LYS A 143 -3.78 -14.20 19.80
N VAL A 144 -4.89 -14.79 19.35
CA VAL A 144 -5.47 -15.98 20.01
C VAL A 144 -4.53 -17.17 19.99
N ARG A 145 -3.74 -17.33 18.92
CA ARG A 145 -2.77 -18.42 18.81
C ARG A 145 -1.43 -18.14 19.48
N GLY A 146 -1.18 -16.89 19.86
CA GLY A 146 0.13 -16.46 20.35
C GLY A 146 1.21 -16.48 19.27
N GLU A 147 0.84 -16.31 18.00
CA GLU A 147 1.73 -16.40 16.86
C GLU A 147 1.69 -15.13 15.99
N PRO A 148 2.84 -14.70 15.44
CA PRO A 148 2.86 -13.64 14.44
C PRO A 148 2.18 -14.09 13.15
N VAL A 149 1.57 -13.13 12.41
CA VAL A 149 0.81 -13.45 11.20
C VAL A 149 1.66 -14.17 10.15
N TYR A 150 2.94 -13.83 9.99
CA TYR A 150 3.80 -14.54 9.02
C TYR A 150 3.89 -16.05 9.28
N ASN A 151 3.77 -16.52 10.53
CA ASN A 151 3.71 -17.96 10.84
C ASN A 151 2.42 -18.60 10.34
N LEU A 152 1.29 -17.87 10.43
CA LEU A 152 -0.02 -18.38 10.00
C LEU A 152 -0.14 -18.53 8.48
N ILE A 153 0.69 -17.81 7.72
CA ILE A 153 0.64 -17.78 6.25
C ILE A 153 1.81 -18.52 5.58
N GLY A 154 2.47 -19.41 6.30
CA GLY A 154 3.50 -20.28 5.72
C GLY A 154 4.85 -20.26 6.43
N GLY A 155 5.02 -19.37 7.41
CA GLY A 155 6.25 -19.24 8.16
C GLY A 155 7.24 -18.26 7.51
N ARG A 156 8.37 -18.09 8.17
CA ARG A 156 9.41 -17.16 7.73
C ARG A 156 10.25 -17.80 6.62
N SER A 157 10.28 -17.17 5.45
CA SER A 157 11.14 -17.59 4.32
C SER A 157 12.52 -16.90 4.33
N ARG A 158 12.69 -15.86 5.16
CA ARG A 158 13.93 -15.09 5.34
C ARG A 158 14.03 -14.53 6.74
N ASP A 159 15.25 -14.34 7.22
CA ASP A 159 15.51 -13.79 8.56
C ASP A 159 15.39 -12.26 8.57
N GLU A 160 15.69 -11.60 7.46
CA GLU A 160 15.73 -10.17 7.32
C GLU A 160 15.06 -9.70 6.03
N ILE A 161 14.30 -8.60 6.13
CA ILE A 161 13.69 -7.90 4.99
C ILE A 161 14.56 -6.70 4.65
N THR A 162 14.89 -6.55 3.37
CA THR A 162 15.56 -5.37 2.82
C THR A 162 14.51 -4.37 2.33
N PHE A 163 14.74 -3.07 2.52
CA PHE A 163 13.80 -2.02 2.14
C PHE A 163 14.36 -1.07 1.10
N TYR A 164 13.50 -0.68 0.14
CA TYR A 164 13.62 0.59 -0.56
C TYR A 164 12.68 1.60 0.08
N CYS A 165 12.89 2.91 -0.19
CA CYS A 165 12.08 3.94 0.42
C CYS A 165 11.53 4.91 -0.62
N THR A 166 10.23 5.18 -0.56
CA THR A 166 9.57 6.23 -1.36
C THR A 166 9.77 7.58 -0.69
N THR A 167 10.38 8.53 -1.43
CA THR A 167 10.86 9.81 -0.90
C THR A 167 11.14 10.82 -2.02
N PRO A 168 11.04 12.14 -1.78
CA PRO A 168 11.59 13.15 -2.67
C PRO A 168 13.11 13.36 -2.48
N GLU A 169 13.74 12.73 -1.45
CA GLU A 169 15.11 12.96 -1.01
C GLU A 169 15.96 11.67 -1.01
N PRO A 170 16.21 11.05 -2.19
CA PRO A 170 16.83 9.73 -2.29
C PRO A 170 18.25 9.69 -1.71
N ALA A 171 19.00 10.81 -1.72
CA ALA A 171 20.33 10.86 -1.14
C ALA A 171 20.29 10.74 0.40
N ALA A 172 19.30 11.34 1.06
CA ALA A 172 19.11 11.20 2.50
C ALA A 172 18.77 9.74 2.87
N ILE A 173 17.89 9.11 2.12
CA ILE A 173 17.50 7.71 2.33
C ILE A 173 18.66 6.74 2.05
N LYS A 174 19.47 7.00 1.04
CA LYS A 174 20.72 6.26 0.82
C LYS A 174 21.65 6.34 2.03
N ALA A 175 21.78 7.53 2.64
CA ALA A 175 22.60 7.72 3.86
C ALA A 175 22.04 6.96 5.08
N LEU A 176 20.73 6.66 5.11
CA LEU A 176 20.10 5.80 6.12
C LEU A 176 20.25 4.29 5.83
N GLY A 177 21.00 3.92 4.80
CA GLY A 177 21.31 2.52 4.47
C GLY A 177 20.24 1.76 3.70
N PHE A 178 19.22 2.43 3.15
CA PHE A 178 18.23 1.77 2.30
C PHE A 178 18.84 1.24 1.00
N TRP A 179 18.31 0.11 0.53
CA TRP A 179 18.76 -0.55 -0.69
C TRP A 179 18.53 0.30 -1.95
N GLY A 180 17.44 1.04 -2.00
CA GLY A 180 17.04 1.88 -3.13
C GLY A 180 16.08 2.97 -2.70
N ALA A 181 15.74 3.86 -3.64
CA ALA A 181 14.75 4.91 -3.41
C ALA A 181 13.83 5.08 -4.62
N LYS A 182 12.53 5.30 -4.36
CA LYS A 182 11.51 5.63 -5.34
C LYS A 182 11.17 7.11 -5.22
N VAL A 183 11.25 7.85 -6.33
CA VAL A 183 10.95 9.28 -6.37
C VAL A 183 9.67 9.54 -7.15
N PRO A 184 8.78 10.45 -6.67
CA PRO A 184 7.59 10.83 -7.42
C PRO A 184 7.97 11.74 -8.59
N LEU A 185 7.40 11.47 -9.78
CA LEU A 185 7.62 12.28 -10.97
C LEU A 185 6.89 13.63 -10.85
N PRO A 186 7.56 14.78 -11.07
CA PRO A 186 6.90 16.08 -10.87
C PRO A 186 6.00 16.53 -12.02
N HIS A 187 6.28 16.14 -13.27
CA HIS A 187 5.58 16.64 -14.46
C HIS A 187 4.95 15.52 -15.28
N GLY A 188 3.82 15.83 -15.93
CA GLY A 188 3.09 14.90 -16.80
C GLY A 188 2.84 15.50 -18.20
N PRO A 189 2.00 14.82 -19.01
CA PRO A 189 1.70 15.23 -20.40
C PRO A 189 1.15 16.65 -20.54
N PHE A 190 0.43 17.16 -19.52
CA PHE A 190 -0.12 18.52 -19.51
C PHE A 190 0.95 19.62 -19.47
N ASP A 191 2.20 19.27 -19.12
CA ASP A 191 3.33 20.19 -19.08
C ASP A 191 4.10 20.21 -20.42
N GLY A 192 3.69 19.39 -21.38
CA GLY A 192 4.28 19.31 -22.73
C GLY A 192 5.78 19.00 -22.73
N GLU A 193 6.49 19.53 -23.73
CA GLU A 193 7.92 19.30 -23.90
C GLU A 193 8.78 19.93 -22.78
N ALA A 194 8.30 21.01 -22.19
CA ALA A 194 9.01 21.67 -21.08
C ALA A 194 8.98 20.76 -19.84
N GLY A 195 7.83 20.14 -19.54
CA GLY A 195 7.71 19.19 -18.45
C GLY A 195 8.53 17.92 -18.66
N LEU A 196 8.60 17.42 -19.91
CA LEU A 196 9.44 16.25 -20.21
C LEU A 196 10.91 16.55 -19.96
N ARG A 197 11.42 17.71 -20.40
CA ARG A 197 12.80 18.14 -20.11
C ARG A 197 13.04 18.31 -18.62
N ALA A 198 12.11 18.97 -17.91
CA ALA A 198 12.21 19.15 -16.47
C ALA A 198 12.26 17.82 -15.70
N ASN A 199 11.51 16.81 -16.14
CA ASN A 199 11.59 15.46 -15.59
C ASN A 199 12.97 14.82 -15.81
N LEU A 200 13.56 14.97 -16.98
CA LEU A 200 14.89 14.45 -17.26
C LEU A 200 15.96 15.13 -16.40
N ASP A 201 15.89 16.45 -16.25
CA ASP A 201 16.79 17.21 -15.37
C ASP A 201 16.63 16.80 -13.91
N PHE A 202 15.39 16.61 -13.43
CA PHE A 202 15.06 16.11 -12.09
C PHE A 202 15.66 14.72 -11.85
N LEU A 203 15.44 13.78 -12.76
CA LEU A 203 15.97 12.42 -12.65
C LEU A 203 17.50 12.38 -12.73
N ALA A 204 18.11 13.21 -13.59
CA ALA A 204 19.55 13.34 -13.71
C ALA A 204 20.19 13.89 -12.43
N ALA A 205 19.56 14.88 -11.80
CA ALA A 205 20.02 15.43 -10.53
C ALA A 205 19.99 14.37 -9.40
N HIS A 206 18.91 13.59 -9.30
CA HIS A 206 18.83 12.51 -8.32
C HIS A 206 19.84 11.40 -8.61
N ARG A 207 20.01 10.99 -9.87
CA ARG A 207 21.01 10.00 -10.27
C ARG A 207 22.42 10.45 -9.91
N ALA A 208 22.74 11.72 -10.15
CA ALA A 208 24.04 12.29 -9.77
C ALA A 208 24.25 12.27 -8.24
N ALA A 209 23.21 12.58 -7.48
CA ALA A 209 23.27 12.59 -6.00
C ALA A 209 23.43 11.20 -5.39
N VAL A 210 22.79 10.17 -5.96
CA VAL A 210 22.85 8.81 -5.40
C VAL A 210 23.95 7.94 -6.04
N GLY A 211 24.55 8.37 -7.14
CA GLY A 211 25.56 7.60 -7.88
C GLY A 211 24.97 6.55 -8.81
N PRO A 212 25.80 5.93 -9.70
CA PRO A 212 25.34 5.10 -10.81
C PRO A 212 24.67 3.78 -10.39
N ASP A 213 25.10 3.18 -9.31
CA ASP A 213 24.74 1.81 -8.91
C ASP A 213 23.57 1.74 -7.91
N PHE A 214 23.17 2.88 -7.35
CA PHE A 214 22.06 2.90 -6.38
C PHE A 214 20.72 2.72 -7.09
N PRO A 215 19.87 1.73 -6.72
CA PRO A 215 18.56 1.54 -7.34
C PRO A 215 17.68 2.79 -7.17
N LEU A 216 17.44 3.49 -8.26
CA LEU A 216 16.55 4.66 -8.33
C LEU A 216 15.33 4.29 -9.15
N MET A 217 14.14 4.37 -8.53
CA MET A 217 12.85 4.06 -9.10
C MET A 217 12.02 5.33 -9.29
N VAL A 218 11.05 5.29 -10.19
CA VAL A 218 10.19 6.43 -10.51
C VAL A 218 8.73 6.02 -10.38
N ASP A 219 7.98 6.80 -9.60
CA ASP A 219 6.53 6.68 -9.47
C ASP A 219 5.85 7.78 -10.31
N CYS A 220 5.02 7.37 -11.24
CA CYS A 220 4.30 8.27 -12.16
C CYS A 220 2.83 8.47 -11.76
N TYR A 221 2.36 7.79 -10.74
CA TYR A 221 1.02 7.94 -10.15
C TYR A 221 -0.10 8.09 -11.18
N MET A 222 -0.20 7.15 -12.12
CA MET A 222 -1.25 7.07 -13.16
C MET A 222 -1.35 8.33 -14.07
N SER A 223 -0.27 9.11 -14.20
CA SER A 223 -0.37 10.46 -14.78
C SER A 223 -0.02 10.55 -16.26
N LEU A 224 0.62 9.52 -16.82
CA LEU A 224 1.18 9.61 -18.16
C LEU A 224 0.23 9.08 -19.24
N THR A 225 0.52 9.42 -20.47
CA THR A 225 -0.03 8.76 -21.66
C THR A 225 1.00 7.80 -22.24
N VAL A 226 0.57 6.82 -23.01
CA VAL A 226 1.46 5.84 -23.67
C VAL A 226 2.62 6.53 -24.41
N SER A 227 2.31 7.52 -25.24
CA SER A 227 3.32 8.26 -26.00
C SER A 227 4.32 9.00 -25.11
N TYR A 228 3.84 9.63 -24.02
CA TYR A 228 4.71 10.35 -23.10
C TYR A 228 5.62 9.38 -22.31
N ALA A 229 5.06 8.27 -21.82
CA ALA A 229 5.79 7.23 -21.10
C ALA A 229 6.93 6.64 -21.96
N ILE A 230 6.63 6.29 -23.23
CA ILE A 230 7.63 5.77 -24.18
C ILE A 230 8.77 6.78 -24.39
N ARG A 231 8.44 8.04 -24.65
CA ARG A 231 9.44 9.09 -24.93
C ARG A 231 10.29 9.42 -23.69
N LEU A 232 9.66 9.50 -22.52
CA LEU A 232 10.38 9.76 -21.27
C LEU A 232 11.32 8.60 -20.92
N ALA A 233 10.85 7.37 -21.00
CA ALA A 233 11.65 6.19 -20.71
C ALA A 233 12.84 6.04 -21.68
N GLU A 234 12.63 6.32 -22.97
CA GLU A 234 13.73 6.31 -23.95
C GLU A 234 14.78 7.38 -23.65
N ALA A 235 14.36 8.62 -23.38
CA ALA A 235 15.28 9.71 -23.08
C ALA A 235 16.03 9.52 -21.74
N ALA A 236 15.40 8.83 -20.77
CA ALA A 236 15.98 8.54 -19.47
C ALA A 236 16.86 7.27 -19.43
N ARG A 237 17.04 6.53 -20.54
CA ARG A 237 17.90 5.31 -20.55
C ARG A 237 19.28 5.49 -19.91
N PRO A 238 20.02 6.60 -20.16
CA PRO A 238 21.34 6.80 -19.55
C PRO A 238 21.31 6.93 -18.04
N LEU A 239 20.14 7.19 -17.46
CA LEU A 239 19.95 7.37 -16.02
C LEU A 239 19.76 6.06 -15.26
N ASN A 240 19.69 4.91 -15.93
CA ASN A 240 19.57 3.58 -15.34
C ASN A 240 18.46 3.52 -14.27
N ILE A 241 17.23 3.89 -14.64
CA ILE A 241 16.07 3.80 -13.77
C ILE A 241 15.74 2.31 -13.53
N HIS A 242 15.63 1.93 -12.26
CA HIS A 242 15.46 0.53 -11.86
C HIS A 242 14.08 -0.02 -12.22
N TRP A 243 13.01 0.79 -12.00
CA TRP A 243 11.68 0.55 -12.55
C TRP A 243 10.87 1.83 -12.72
N TRP A 244 9.82 1.73 -13.54
CA TRP A 244 8.81 2.76 -13.79
C TRP A 244 7.48 2.27 -13.25
N GLU A 245 6.91 3.00 -12.27
CA GLU A 245 5.72 2.62 -11.53
C GLU A 245 4.53 3.46 -11.95
N GLU A 246 3.37 2.80 -12.07
CA GLU A 246 2.06 3.41 -12.35
C GLU A 246 2.07 4.48 -13.46
N VAL A 247 2.72 4.18 -14.57
CA VAL A 247 2.84 5.14 -15.67
C VAL A 247 1.49 5.48 -16.31
N LEU A 248 0.54 4.55 -16.33
CA LEU A 248 -0.79 4.68 -16.98
C LEU A 248 -1.92 4.42 -15.96
N SER A 249 -3.16 4.75 -16.37
CA SER A 249 -4.37 4.37 -15.63
C SER A 249 -4.43 2.85 -15.38
N PRO A 250 -4.94 2.39 -14.23
CA PRO A 250 -5.07 0.96 -13.92
C PRO A 250 -5.92 0.16 -14.94
N GLU A 251 -6.86 0.81 -15.63
CA GLU A 251 -7.71 0.16 -16.64
C GLU A 251 -7.08 0.09 -18.05
N ASP A 252 -5.86 0.65 -18.26
CA ASP A 252 -5.24 0.73 -19.60
C ASP A 252 -4.32 -0.45 -19.90
N ASP A 253 -4.86 -1.67 -19.89
CA ASP A 253 -4.12 -2.90 -20.23
C ASP A 253 -3.47 -2.83 -21.62
N ASP A 254 -4.13 -2.23 -22.61
CA ASP A 254 -3.60 -2.06 -23.96
C ASP A 254 -2.44 -1.07 -23.99
N GLY A 255 -2.52 -0.01 -23.18
CA GLY A 255 -1.42 0.92 -22.99
C GLY A 255 -0.19 0.24 -22.37
N TYR A 256 -0.38 -0.55 -21.32
CA TYR A 256 0.70 -1.34 -20.69
C TYR A 256 1.31 -2.33 -21.71
N ARG A 257 0.53 -2.97 -22.55
CA ARG A 257 1.02 -3.82 -23.65
C ARG A 257 1.86 -3.02 -24.64
N ALA A 258 1.43 -1.82 -24.98
CA ALA A 258 2.14 -0.95 -25.93
C ALA A 258 3.49 -0.44 -25.38
N ILE A 259 3.54 0.01 -24.12
CA ILE A 259 4.81 0.45 -23.51
C ILE A 259 5.80 -0.72 -23.33
N LYS A 260 5.30 -1.89 -22.94
CA LYS A 260 6.13 -3.10 -22.81
C LYS A 260 6.71 -3.53 -24.15
N ALA A 261 5.91 -3.47 -25.22
CA ALA A 261 6.37 -3.77 -26.58
C ALA A 261 7.43 -2.75 -27.08
N ALA A 262 7.27 -1.47 -26.73
CA ALA A 262 8.23 -0.42 -27.10
C ALA A 262 9.55 -0.55 -26.33
N HIS A 263 9.50 -0.94 -25.06
CA HIS A 263 10.66 -1.05 -24.18
C HIS A 263 10.67 -2.37 -23.39
N PRO A 264 10.89 -3.53 -24.06
CA PRO A 264 10.77 -4.85 -23.44
C PRO A 264 11.85 -5.16 -22.38
N THR A 265 12.92 -4.37 -22.33
CA THR A 265 14.04 -4.53 -21.39
C THR A 265 13.96 -3.62 -20.16
N LEU A 266 13.00 -2.70 -20.14
CA LEU A 266 12.75 -1.87 -18.96
C LEU A 266 11.80 -2.61 -18.01
N THR A 267 11.94 -2.34 -16.71
CA THR A 267 11.07 -2.89 -15.69
C THR A 267 9.86 -1.95 -15.48
N TRP A 268 8.67 -2.47 -15.76
CA TRP A 268 7.40 -1.78 -15.56
C TRP A 268 6.66 -2.38 -14.37
N THR A 269 6.16 -1.51 -13.49
CA THR A 269 5.45 -1.94 -12.29
C THR A 269 4.13 -1.17 -12.15
N THR A 270 3.13 -1.77 -11.54
CA THR A 270 1.83 -1.14 -11.28
C THR A 270 0.99 -1.95 -10.31
N ALA A 271 -0.23 -1.49 -10.09
CA ALA A 271 -1.33 -2.18 -9.44
C ALA A 271 -1.51 -1.90 -7.95
N GLU A 272 -0.97 -0.79 -7.42
CA GLU A 272 -1.39 -0.32 -6.09
C GLU A 272 -2.86 0.11 -6.11
N HIS A 273 -3.35 0.69 -7.21
CA HIS A 273 -4.74 1.09 -7.41
C HIS A 273 -5.60 0.02 -8.10
N GLU A 274 -5.12 -1.24 -8.18
CA GLU A 274 -5.94 -2.34 -8.66
C GLU A 274 -6.51 -3.17 -7.49
N TYR A 275 -7.64 -3.80 -7.71
CA TYR A 275 -8.43 -4.44 -6.66
C TYR A 275 -8.76 -5.88 -7.00
N THR A 276 -8.59 -6.75 -6.01
CA THR A 276 -8.87 -8.17 -6.03
C THR A 276 -8.14 -8.94 -7.14
N ARG A 277 -7.98 -10.26 -6.99
CA ARG A 277 -7.41 -11.14 -8.03
C ARG A 277 -8.05 -11.00 -9.41
N TYR A 278 -9.26 -10.45 -9.47
CA TYR A 278 -9.96 -10.29 -10.76
C TYR A 278 -9.37 -9.16 -11.59
N GLY A 279 -8.95 -8.06 -10.97
CA GLY A 279 -8.24 -6.98 -11.64
C GLY A 279 -6.82 -7.38 -12.06
N PHE A 280 -6.15 -8.16 -11.24
CA PHE A 280 -4.78 -8.64 -11.53
C PHE A 280 -4.72 -9.72 -12.61
N ARG A 281 -5.84 -10.34 -12.95
CA ARG A 281 -5.88 -11.49 -13.86
C ARG A 281 -5.22 -11.20 -15.22
N GLN A 282 -5.56 -10.07 -15.83
CA GLN A 282 -5.05 -9.72 -17.17
C GLN A 282 -3.58 -9.31 -17.10
N LEU A 283 -3.21 -8.49 -16.12
CA LEU A 283 -1.81 -8.08 -15.89
C LEU A 283 -0.87 -9.28 -15.78
N ILE A 284 -1.30 -10.35 -15.09
CA ILE A 284 -0.54 -11.57 -14.89
C ILE A 284 -0.55 -12.44 -16.16
N ALA A 285 -1.72 -12.74 -16.70
CA ALA A 285 -1.88 -13.72 -17.79
C ALA A 285 -1.15 -13.27 -19.07
N ASP A 286 -1.20 -11.99 -19.39
CA ASP A 286 -0.56 -11.41 -20.57
C ASP A 286 0.86 -10.90 -20.29
N ARG A 287 1.36 -11.05 -19.04
CA ARG A 287 2.69 -10.56 -18.62
C ARG A 287 2.90 -9.08 -18.96
N LEU A 288 1.89 -8.25 -18.71
CA LEU A 288 1.90 -6.83 -19.07
C LEU A 288 2.92 -6.03 -18.26
N ILE A 289 3.26 -6.49 -17.07
CA ILE A 289 4.20 -5.84 -16.17
C ILE A 289 5.19 -6.84 -15.57
N ASP A 290 6.25 -6.33 -14.96
CA ASP A 290 7.36 -7.13 -14.44
C ASP A 290 7.27 -7.35 -12.92
N ILE A 291 6.65 -6.44 -12.19
CA ILE A 291 6.44 -6.52 -10.74
C ILE A 291 5.02 -6.03 -10.42
N LEU A 292 4.26 -6.83 -9.68
CA LEU A 292 2.94 -6.46 -9.16
C LEU A 292 3.09 -5.78 -7.79
N GLN A 293 2.38 -4.66 -7.60
CA GLN A 293 2.48 -3.86 -6.38
C GLN A 293 1.12 -3.64 -5.69
N PRO A 294 0.38 -4.73 -5.33
CA PRO A 294 -0.88 -4.56 -4.62
C PRO A 294 -0.68 -3.82 -3.29
N ASP A 295 -1.56 -2.91 -2.95
CA ASP A 295 -1.63 -2.37 -1.60
C ASP A 295 -2.48 -3.29 -0.71
N VAL A 296 -1.90 -3.85 0.35
CA VAL A 296 -2.56 -4.85 1.22
C VAL A 296 -3.77 -4.26 1.94
N MET A 297 -3.76 -2.96 2.24
CA MET A 297 -4.91 -2.26 2.84
C MET A 297 -6.02 -1.95 1.84
N TRP A 298 -5.75 -2.06 0.51
CA TRP A 298 -6.73 -1.67 -0.53
C TRP A 298 -7.24 -2.87 -1.31
N VAL A 299 -6.39 -3.82 -1.65
CA VAL A 299 -6.62 -4.89 -2.65
C VAL A 299 -7.66 -5.95 -2.24
N GLY A 300 -8.02 -5.99 -0.96
CA GLY A 300 -8.89 -7.03 -0.35
C GLY A 300 -8.22 -7.72 0.84
N GLY A 301 -7.20 -7.09 1.45
CA GLY A 301 -6.49 -7.56 2.62
C GLY A 301 -5.42 -8.61 2.30
N LEU A 302 -4.85 -9.18 3.35
CA LEU A 302 -3.81 -10.20 3.26
C LEU A 302 -4.28 -11.47 2.54
N THR A 303 -5.53 -11.89 2.80
CA THR A 303 -6.14 -13.05 2.15
C THR A 303 -6.13 -12.93 0.62
N GLU A 304 -6.48 -11.77 0.10
CA GLU A 304 -6.52 -11.55 -1.35
C GLU A 304 -5.12 -11.35 -1.92
N THR A 305 -4.23 -10.69 -1.19
CA THR A 305 -2.80 -10.57 -1.56
C THR A 305 -2.14 -11.94 -1.74
N LEU A 306 -2.41 -12.88 -0.83
CA LEU A 306 -1.91 -14.27 -0.94
C LEU A 306 -2.44 -14.99 -2.20
N ARG A 307 -3.71 -14.78 -2.57
CA ARG A 307 -4.31 -15.35 -3.79
C ARG A 307 -3.69 -14.77 -5.05
N ILE A 308 -3.45 -13.46 -5.07
CA ILE A 308 -2.76 -12.77 -6.16
C ILE A 308 -1.34 -13.30 -6.29
N ALA A 309 -0.61 -13.39 -5.19
CA ALA A 309 0.77 -13.90 -5.18
C ALA A 309 0.87 -15.35 -5.67
N ALA A 310 -0.06 -16.22 -5.25
CA ALA A 310 -0.12 -17.59 -5.74
C ALA A 310 -0.38 -17.68 -7.25
N HIS A 311 -1.24 -16.80 -7.77
CA HIS A 311 -1.51 -16.71 -9.22
C HIS A 311 -0.28 -16.18 -9.96
N ALA A 312 0.33 -15.09 -9.47
CA ALA A 312 1.51 -14.47 -10.06
C ALA A 312 2.73 -15.40 -10.09
N ALA A 313 2.90 -16.22 -9.05
CA ALA A 313 3.98 -17.19 -8.96
C ALA A 313 3.95 -18.23 -10.09
N ALA A 314 2.77 -18.60 -10.61
CA ALA A 314 2.63 -19.50 -11.75
C ALA A 314 3.14 -18.88 -13.07
N TYR A 315 3.39 -17.57 -13.08
CA TYR A 315 3.93 -16.84 -14.23
C TYR A 315 5.31 -16.23 -13.96
N ASP A 316 5.96 -16.61 -12.85
CA ASP A 316 7.23 -16.05 -12.38
C ASP A 316 7.20 -14.52 -12.21
N THR A 317 6.02 -13.94 -11.94
CA THR A 317 5.85 -12.50 -11.72
C THR A 317 5.94 -12.20 -10.23
N PRO A 318 6.95 -11.43 -9.79
CA PRO A 318 7.11 -11.08 -8.39
C PRO A 318 6.03 -10.13 -7.89
N VAL A 319 5.68 -10.26 -6.60
CA VAL A 319 4.74 -9.38 -5.89
C VAL A 319 5.50 -8.64 -4.80
N VAL A 320 5.57 -7.32 -4.91
CA VAL A 320 6.18 -6.39 -3.96
C VAL A 320 5.11 -5.38 -3.56
N PRO A 321 4.41 -5.56 -2.44
CA PRO A 321 3.31 -4.70 -2.08
C PRO A 321 3.72 -3.22 -1.96
N HIS A 322 2.82 -2.32 -2.43
CA HIS A 322 2.86 -0.90 -2.13
C HIS A 322 2.61 -0.68 -0.64
N GLY A 323 3.42 0.14 0.02
CA GLY A 323 3.20 0.65 1.36
C GLY A 323 2.66 -0.37 2.37
N SER A 324 1.55 -0.04 3.03
CA SER A 324 0.79 -0.88 3.97
C SER A 324 1.53 -1.32 5.25
N GLY A 325 2.75 -0.83 5.47
CA GLY A 325 3.50 -1.05 6.72
C GLY A 325 3.61 -2.52 7.13
N PRO A 326 3.40 -2.84 8.42
CA PRO A 326 3.52 -4.19 8.96
C PRO A 326 2.70 -5.25 8.21
N TYR A 327 1.59 -4.91 7.60
CA TYR A 327 0.80 -5.86 6.81
C TYR A 327 1.60 -6.39 5.61
N SER A 328 2.30 -5.52 4.91
CA SER A 328 3.23 -5.89 3.82
C SER A 328 4.46 -6.63 4.34
N TYR A 329 4.99 -6.24 5.50
CA TYR A 329 6.18 -6.88 6.06
C TYR A 329 5.94 -8.34 6.40
N HIS A 330 4.79 -8.67 7.03
CA HIS A 330 4.41 -10.06 7.32
C HIS A 330 4.21 -10.87 6.04
N PHE A 331 3.60 -10.29 5.01
CA PHE A 331 3.49 -10.92 3.70
C PHE A 331 4.89 -11.22 3.13
N ILE A 332 5.77 -10.22 2.99
CA ILE A 332 7.11 -10.37 2.41
C ILE A 332 7.97 -11.36 3.21
N ALA A 333 7.87 -11.37 4.53
CA ALA A 333 8.60 -12.33 5.37
C ALA A 333 8.25 -13.79 5.05
N SER A 334 7.02 -14.06 4.61
CA SER A 334 6.54 -15.41 4.30
C SER A 334 6.77 -15.83 2.85
N GLN A 335 7.03 -14.89 1.93
CA GLN A 335 7.16 -15.20 0.51
C GLN A 335 8.60 -15.57 0.13
N THR A 336 8.76 -16.56 -0.75
CA THR A 336 10.07 -16.97 -1.31
C THR A 336 10.53 -16.08 -2.48
N GLY A 337 9.66 -15.20 -2.95
CA GLY A 337 9.91 -14.25 -4.05
C GLY A 337 10.87 -13.11 -3.70
N PRO A 338 10.65 -11.89 -4.20
CA PRO A 338 11.59 -10.78 -4.10
C PRO A 338 11.95 -10.45 -2.65
N ALA A 339 13.22 -10.12 -2.43
CA ALA A 339 13.80 -9.95 -1.10
C ALA A 339 13.67 -8.54 -0.53
N PHE A 340 12.85 -7.67 -1.11
CA PHE A 340 12.70 -6.28 -0.69
C PHE A 340 11.23 -5.87 -0.50
N CYS A 341 11.03 -4.85 0.30
CA CYS A 341 9.73 -4.28 0.63
C CYS A 341 9.79 -2.75 0.53
N GLU A 342 8.64 -2.12 0.37
CA GLU A 342 8.55 -0.66 0.41
C GLU A 342 8.51 -0.13 1.84
N TYR A 343 9.18 1.00 2.04
CA TYR A 343 8.95 1.92 3.14
C TYR A 343 8.63 3.31 2.57
N VAL A 344 7.78 4.07 3.22
CA VAL A 344 7.48 5.45 2.82
C VAL A 344 8.10 6.40 3.84
N ALA A 345 8.87 7.38 3.38
CA ALA A 345 9.45 8.40 4.26
C ALA A 345 8.33 9.28 4.82
N ALA A 346 7.88 8.96 6.02
CA ALA A 346 6.73 9.61 6.66
C ALA A 346 7.07 10.95 7.36
N SER A 347 8.32 11.41 7.31
CA SER A 347 8.67 12.77 7.73
C SER A 347 8.16 13.81 6.73
N ALA A 348 7.80 14.99 7.20
CA ALA A 348 7.23 16.04 6.37
C ALA A 348 8.12 16.44 5.18
N ASP A 349 9.44 16.39 5.35
CA ASP A 349 10.44 16.71 4.31
C ASP A 349 10.93 15.47 3.52
N GLY A 350 10.49 14.27 3.88
CA GLY A 350 10.89 13.02 3.23
C GLY A 350 12.33 12.56 3.50
N LYS A 351 13.05 13.17 4.45
CA LYS A 351 14.47 12.87 4.71
C LYS A 351 14.70 11.80 5.77
N THR A 352 13.69 11.54 6.58
CA THR A 352 13.77 10.58 7.69
C THR A 352 12.57 9.64 7.67
N ILE A 353 12.69 8.53 8.37
CA ILE A 353 11.61 7.57 8.54
C ILE A 353 10.94 7.75 9.90
N GLN A 354 9.64 7.46 9.92
CA GLN A 354 8.77 7.44 11.10
C GLN A 354 7.83 6.24 10.95
N PRO A 355 7.17 5.77 12.03
CA PRO A 355 6.16 4.73 11.91
C PRO A 355 5.13 5.06 10.82
N VAL A 356 4.79 4.09 9.97
CA VAL A 356 3.88 4.29 8.82
C VAL A 356 2.49 4.73 9.29
N PHE A 357 2.06 4.20 10.43
CA PHE A 357 0.77 4.57 11.03
C PHE A 357 0.89 5.69 12.09
N GLY A 358 2.04 6.36 12.15
CA GLY A 358 2.29 7.46 13.07
C GLY A 358 2.14 7.03 14.53
N ASP A 359 1.34 7.79 15.29
CA ASP A 359 1.11 7.53 16.72
C ASP A 359 -0.08 6.60 17.00
N LEU A 360 -0.72 6.06 15.96
CA LEU A 360 -1.93 5.22 16.14
C LEU A 360 -1.64 3.92 16.90
N PHE A 361 -0.48 3.33 16.64
CA PHE A 361 -0.07 2.07 17.28
C PHE A 361 1.20 2.21 18.10
N VAL A 362 1.36 1.30 19.03
CA VAL A 362 2.64 0.96 19.67
C VAL A 362 3.13 -0.38 19.13
N GLY A 363 4.44 -0.58 19.07
CA GLY A 363 5.03 -1.84 18.60
C GLY A 363 5.26 -1.90 17.09
N GLU A 364 4.90 -0.88 16.32
CA GLU A 364 5.17 -0.85 14.88
C GLU A 364 6.68 -0.99 14.61
N PRO A 365 7.13 -2.04 13.90
CA PRO A 365 8.54 -2.25 13.62
C PRO A 365 9.03 -1.29 12.53
N MET A 366 10.25 -0.79 12.70
CA MET A 366 10.91 0.12 11.77
C MET A 366 12.23 -0.45 11.27
N PRO A 367 12.61 -0.21 10.00
CA PRO A 367 13.90 -0.65 9.48
C PRO A 367 15.04 0.13 10.13
N VAL A 368 16.15 -0.58 10.36
CA VAL A 368 17.43 0.00 10.79
C VAL A 368 18.46 -0.28 9.71
N ASN A 369 19.13 0.75 9.22
CA ASN A 369 20.03 0.63 8.07
C ASN A 369 19.38 -0.03 6.84
N GLY A 370 18.12 0.36 6.55
CA GLY A 370 17.34 -0.17 5.44
C GLY A 370 16.96 -1.64 5.55
N ARG A 371 17.03 -2.26 6.73
CA ARG A 371 16.75 -3.68 6.97
C ARG A 371 15.91 -3.89 8.23
N MET A 372 15.20 -5.00 8.28
CA MET A 372 14.35 -5.35 9.43
C MET A 372 14.28 -6.86 9.63
N THR A 373 14.49 -7.30 10.86
CA THR A 373 14.04 -8.60 11.35
C THR A 373 12.69 -8.41 12.03
N LEU A 374 11.63 -9.02 11.50
CA LEU A 374 10.31 -8.92 12.11
C LEU A 374 10.30 -9.55 13.51
N PRO A 375 9.71 -8.88 14.51
CA PRO A 375 9.52 -9.48 15.84
C PRO A 375 8.58 -10.68 15.78
N ALA A 376 8.72 -11.59 16.75
CA ALA A 376 7.83 -12.74 16.92
C ALA A 376 6.58 -12.39 17.76
N THR A 377 6.19 -11.13 17.80
CA THR A 377 5.00 -10.65 18.53
C THR A 377 3.73 -11.18 17.87
N PRO A 378 2.73 -11.67 18.64
CA PRO A 378 1.49 -12.19 18.10
C PRO A 378 0.71 -11.17 17.25
N GLY A 379 -0.05 -11.67 16.28
CA GLY A 379 -0.76 -10.82 15.33
C GLY A 379 0.19 -10.12 14.36
N PHE A 380 -0.08 -8.86 14.05
CA PHE A 380 0.84 -8.00 13.29
C PHE A 380 1.89 -7.31 14.19
N GLY A 381 1.89 -7.60 15.50
CA GLY A 381 2.84 -7.04 16.45
C GLY A 381 2.53 -5.63 16.90
N MET A 382 1.32 -5.14 16.64
CA MET A 382 0.89 -3.77 16.96
C MET A 382 -0.31 -3.78 17.92
N GLU A 383 -0.34 -2.77 18.81
CA GLU A 383 -1.49 -2.50 19.69
C GLU A 383 -1.91 -1.03 19.56
N LEU A 384 -3.21 -0.76 19.65
CA LEU A 384 -3.69 0.63 19.68
C LEU A 384 -3.07 1.38 20.86
N ARG A 385 -2.48 2.56 20.57
CA ARG A 385 -1.85 3.38 21.61
C ARG A 385 -2.88 3.97 22.58
N ASP A 386 -3.91 4.61 22.03
CA ASP A 386 -4.95 5.26 22.81
C ASP A 386 -6.28 5.31 22.05
N ARG A 387 -7.35 4.81 22.66
CA ARG A 387 -8.69 4.87 22.07
C ARG A 387 -9.27 6.29 22.02
N ALA A 388 -8.75 7.24 22.78
CA ALA A 388 -9.15 8.64 22.66
C ALA A 388 -8.82 9.25 21.29
N MET A 389 -7.92 8.61 20.53
CA MET A 389 -7.63 8.97 19.14
C MET A 389 -8.73 8.56 18.16
N LEU A 390 -9.75 7.85 18.60
CA LEU A 390 -10.77 7.22 17.78
C LEU A 390 -12.16 7.82 18.06
N VAL A 391 -13.00 7.83 17.01
CA VAL A 391 -14.43 8.13 17.10
C VAL A 391 -15.19 6.92 16.57
N GLU A 392 -15.97 6.28 17.43
CA GLU A 392 -16.76 5.12 17.01
C GLU A 392 -17.87 5.51 16.04
N VAL A 393 -18.02 4.73 14.98
CA VAL A 393 -19.10 4.89 13.99
C VAL A 393 -20.33 4.15 14.48
N ALA A 394 -21.39 4.92 14.71
CA ALA A 394 -22.67 4.43 15.27
C ALA A 394 -23.42 3.47 14.34
#